data_06559a3faa3cb0ccc362ef5f245753b9
#
_entry.id   06559a3faa3cb0ccc362ef5f245753b9
#
_cell.length_a   1.000
_cell.length_b   1.000
_cell.length_c   1.000
_cell.angle_alpha   90.00
_cell.angle_beta   90.00
_cell.angle_gamma   90.00
#
_symmetry.space_group_name_H-M   'P 1'
#
loop_
_entity.id
_entity.type
_entity.pdbx_description
1 polymer ?
#
loop_
_entity_poly.entity_id
_entity_poly.type
_entity_poly.pdbx_seq_one_letter_code
_entity_poly.pdbx_strand_id
1 'polypeptide(L)'
;MPSPRTFLAGDLGGTKTLLALYSWDEKQLKQQHRRRYLSNQWTSLEPMLSHFIAHLPGEMEQPNNGCIAVAGPVRHGEARITNLPWSLKEKDLCAATGLKHLELINDFGVLIYGLPFLNDSQQVALQLPQQHLSGQGPIAVLGAGTGLGMARGLPTKDGMVALPSEGGHREFAPRSECEWQLCEWLKADLQLERLSLERVVSGTGLGHVARWRLQHSDADGHPLRDLADAWRHGADDHSDHLDLPALASQAASEGDSILQEALQLWLAAYGSAAGDLALQELCVGGLWVGGGTAAKQLQGLRSSTFLEAFRNKGRFRPFLEQLPVMAVIDPEVGLFSAACRAHMLAEQGGTLT
;
A
#
# COMPACT_ATOMS: atom_id res chain seq x y z
N MET A 1 -15.02 9.87 -34.90
CA MET A 1 -14.32 8.86 -34.12
C MET A 1 -15.24 8.50 -32.98
N PRO A 2 -15.35 7.25 -32.54
CA PRO A 2 -16.11 6.96 -31.33
C PRO A 2 -15.48 7.74 -30.15
N SER A 3 -16.33 8.33 -29.31
CA SER A 3 -15.88 9.07 -28.12
C SER A 3 -15.00 8.17 -27.27
N PRO A 4 -13.90 8.68 -26.68
CA PRO A 4 -13.03 7.87 -25.86
C PRO A 4 -13.82 7.35 -24.64
N ARG A 5 -13.79 6.04 -24.43
CA ARG A 5 -14.46 5.43 -23.25
C ARG A 5 -13.87 6.01 -21.97
N THR A 6 -14.74 6.47 -21.08
CA THR A 6 -14.35 7.03 -19.80
C THR A 6 -14.65 6.09 -18.62
N PHE A 7 -13.85 6.18 -17.56
CA PHE A 7 -13.88 5.31 -16.39
C PHE A 7 -13.81 6.15 -15.12
N LEU A 8 -14.66 5.83 -14.15
CA LEU A 8 -14.59 6.42 -12.82
C LEU A 8 -13.59 5.63 -11.98
N ALA A 9 -12.66 6.33 -11.37
CA ALA A 9 -11.76 5.78 -10.38
C ALA A 9 -11.91 6.52 -9.05
N GLY A 10 -11.80 5.79 -7.95
CA GLY A 10 -11.78 6.37 -6.62
C GLY A 10 -10.77 5.70 -5.70
N ASP A 11 -10.22 6.51 -4.79
CA ASP A 11 -9.38 6.07 -3.67
C ASP A 11 -9.98 6.65 -2.39
N LEU A 12 -10.68 5.80 -1.64
CA LEU A 12 -11.44 6.17 -0.46
C LEU A 12 -10.65 5.87 0.81
N GLY A 13 -10.14 6.92 1.42
CA GLY A 13 -9.55 6.88 2.75
C GLY A 13 -10.43 7.52 3.82
N GLY A 14 -10.12 7.27 5.09
CA GLY A 14 -10.88 7.78 6.23
C GLY A 14 -10.90 9.31 6.33
N THR A 15 -9.82 9.99 5.94
CA THR A 15 -9.70 11.45 6.01
C THR A 15 -9.99 12.13 4.68
N LYS A 16 -9.49 11.55 3.58
CA LYS A 16 -9.59 12.10 2.22
C LYS A 16 -10.06 11.04 1.26
N THR A 17 -10.82 11.47 0.25
CA THR A 17 -11.21 10.67 -0.91
C THR A 17 -10.75 11.36 -2.18
N LEU A 18 -10.09 10.62 -3.06
CA LEU A 18 -9.76 11.06 -4.41
C LEU A 18 -10.72 10.42 -5.40
N LEU A 19 -11.34 11.23 -6.25
CA LEU A 19 -12.15 10.75 -7.38
C LEU A 19 -11.56 11.30 -8.66
N ALA A 20 -11.51 10.46 -9.69
CA ALA A 20 -11.01 10.88 -11.00
C ALA A 20 -11.78 10.21 -12.14
N LEU A 21 -11.82 10.92 -13.26
CA LEU A 21 -12.25 10.41 -14.54
C LEU A 21 -11.01 10.12 -15.39
N TYR A 22 -10.92 8.92 -15.90
CA TYR A 22 -9.89 8.50 -16.84
C TYR A 22 -10.51 8.18 -18.20
N SER A 23 -9.74 8.36 -19.27
CA SER A 23 -10.10 7.86 -20.59
C SER A 23 -9.03 6.89 -21.11
N TRP A 24 -9.45 5.97 -21.96
CA TRP A 24 -8.54 5.11 -22.71
C TRP A 24 -8.20 5.78 -24.04
N ASP A 25 -6.95 6.13 -24.22
CA ASP A 25 -6.45 6.79 -25.42
C ASP A 25 -5.06 6.26 -25.79
N GLU A 26 -4.85 5.97 -27.07
CA GLU A 26 -3.57 5.48 -27.60
C GLU A 26 -2.94 4.32 -26.78
N LYS A 27 -3.76 3.38 -26.31
CA LYS A 27 -3.36 2.22 -25.50
C LYS A 27 -2.87 2.54 -24.08
N GLN A 28 -3.24 3.69 -23.54
CA GLN A 28 -2.94 4.08 -22.17
C GLN A 28 -4.12 4.79 -21.51
N LEU A 29 -4.18 4.68 -20.17
CA LEU A 29 -5.13 5.45 -19.37
C LEU A 29 -4.58 6.85 -19.14
N LYS A 30 -5.40 7.87 -19.51
CA LYS A 30 -5.09 9.28 -19.27
C LYS A 30 -6.11 9.86 -18.29
N GLN A 31 -5.61 10.48 -17.22
CA GLN A 31 -6.46 11.19 -16.26
C GLN A 31 -7.00 12.46 -16.91
N GLN A 32 -8.32 12.59 -16.99
CA GLN A 32 -9.03 13.72 -17.61
C GLN A 32 -9.46 14.75 -16.58
N HIS A 33 -9.96 14.30 -15.44
CA HIS A 33 -10.42 15.16 -14.36
C HIS A 33 -10.17 14.49 -13.02
N ARG A 34 -9.83 15.29 -12.00
CA ARG A 34 -9.60 14.80 -10.64
C ARG A 34 -10.12 15.78 -9.60
N ARG A 35 -10.69 15.26 -8.54
CA ARG A 35 -11.11 16.06 -7.39
C ARG A 35 -10.78 15.36 -6.08
N ARG A 36 -10.32 16.15 -5.11
CA ARG A 36 -10.08 15.70 -3.74
C ARG A 36 -11.23 16.17 -2.86
N TYR A 37 -11.71 15.28 -2.02
CA TYR A 37 -12.76 15.52 -1.02
C TYR A 37 -12.21 15.25 0.38
N LEU A 38 -12.69 15.97 1.38
CA LEU A 38 -12.53 15.62 2.78
C LEU A 38 -13.67 14.69 3.15
N SER A 39 -13.35 13.45 3.49
CA SER A 39 -14.36 12.38 3.67
C SER A 39 -15.36 12.72 4.80
N ASN A 40 -14.87 13.33 5.88
CA ASN A 40 -15.69 13.73 7.04
C ASN A 40 -16.71 14.84 6.77
N GLN A 41 -16.65 15.52 5.63
CA GLN A 41 -17.63 16.56 5.23
C GLN A 41 -18.84 15.98 4.50
N TRP A 42 -18.87 14.64 4.31
CA TRP A 42 -19.91 13.95 3.58
C TRP A 42 -20.59 12.92 4.47
N THR A 43 -21.89 12.71 4.24
CA THR A 43 -22.67 11.72 4.99
C THR A 43 -22.42 10.29 4.54
N SER A 44 -22.06 10.10 3.26
CA SER A 44 -21.74 8.80 2.65
C SER A 44 -21.00 9.02 1.31
N LEU A 45 -20.61 7.93 0.65
CA LEU A 45 -19.95 7.98 -0.65
C LEU A 45 -20.91 8.32 -1.81
N GLU A 46 -22.19 7.91 -1.73
CA GLU A 46 -23.21 8.12 -2.77
C GLU A 46 -23.35 9.61 -3.15
N PRO A 47 -23.64 10.54 -2.21
CA PRO A 47 -23.76 11.96 -2.55
C PRO A 47 -22.43 12.55 -3.04
N MET A 48 -21.29 12.05 -2.57
CA MET A 48 -19.97 12.51 -3.04
C MET A 48 -19.74 12.12 -4.51
N LEU A 49 -20.06 10.87 -4.89
CA LEU A 49 -19.97 10.40 -6.28
C LEU A 49 -20.96 11.14 -7.19
N SER A 50 -22.21 11.29 -6.77
CA SER A 50 -23.21 12.05 -7.52
C SER A 50 -22.77 13.49 -7.74
N HIS A 51 -22.21 14.12 -6.71
CA HIS A 51 -21.64 15.46 -6.82
C HIS A 51 -20.46 15.50 -7.80
N PHE A 52 -19.53 14.53 -7.74
CA PHE A 52 -18.39 14.49 -8.66
C PHE A 52 -18.87 14.39 -10.12
N ILE A 53 -19.79 13.47 -10.39
CA ILE A 53 -20.33 13.23 -11.76
C ILE A 53 -21.11 14.45 -12.27
N ALA A 54 -21.95 15.07 -11.43
CA ALA A 54 -22.72 16.26 -11.81
C ALA A 54 -21.85 17.49 -12.10
N HIS A 55 -20.61 17.53 -11.61
CA HIS A 55 -19.68 18.64 -11.80
C HIS A 55 -18.51 18.30 -12.74
N LEU A 56 -18.64 17.26 -13.54
CA LEU A 56 -17.70 17.01 -14.63
C LEU A 56 -17.79 18.15 -15.65
N PRO A 57 -16.66 18.60 -16.23
CA PRO A 57 -16.67 19.56 -17.33
C PRO A 57 -17.59 19.10 -18.48
N GLY A 58 -18.40 20.01 -19.04
CA GLY A 58 -19.51 19.70 -19.91
C GLY A 58 -19.22 18.99 -21.23
N GLU A 59 -17.95 18.83 -21.61
CA GLU A 59 -17.50 18.10 -22.79
C GLU A 59 -17.10 16.65 -22.50
N MET A 60 -17.12 16.23 -21.21
CA MET A 60 -16.69 14.90 -20.81
C MET A 60 -17.82 13.90 -20.89
N GLU A 61 -17.52 12.74 -21.49
CA GLU A 61 -18.46 11.62 -21.53
C GLU A 61 -18.69 11.05 -20.13
N GLN A 62 -19.93 10.74 -19.81
CA GLN A 62 -20.29 10.12 -18.53
C GLN A 62 -19.72 8.69 -18.46
N PRO A 63 -19.04 8.30 -17.37
CA PRO A 63 -18.52 6.95 -17.24
C PRO A 63 -19.63 5.93 -17.08
N ASN A 64 -19.47 4.74 -17.69
CA ASN A 64 -20.36 3.60 -17.51
C ASN A 64 -19.83 2.61 -16.48
N ASN A 65 -18.51 2.59 -16.27
CA ASN A 65 -17.84 1.66 -15.37
C ASN A 65 -16.99 2.42 -14.37
N GLY A 66 -16.90 1.90 -13.16
CA GLY A 66 -16.09 2.47 -12.10
C GLY A 66 -15.46 1.41 -11.20
N CYS A 67 -14.40 1.83 -10.51
CA CYS A 67 -13.80 1.07 -9.43
C CYS A 67 -13.38 2.01 -8.31
N ILE A 68 -13.68 1.65 -7.07
CA ILE A 68 -13.30 2.41 -5.88
C ILE A 68 -12.42 1.55 -4.99
N ALA A 69 -11.18 1.99 -4.78
CA ALA A 69 -10.30 1.47 -3.75
C ALA A 69 -10.80 1.89 -2.37
N VAL A 70 -10.87 0.96 -1.43
CA VAL A 70 -11.47 1.16 -0.11
C VAL A 70 -10.49 0.72 0.97
N ALA A 71 -10.17 1.60 1.91
CA ALA A 71 -9.40 1.25 3.10
C ALA A 71 -10.22 0.36 4.03
N GLY A 72 -10.11 -0.94 3.87
CA GLY A 72 -10.82 -1.94 4.66
C GLY A 72 -11.24 -3.19 3.84
N PRO A 73 -11.81 -4.19 4.52
CA PRO A 73 -12.25 -5.41 3.86
C PRO A 73 -13.50 -5.18 3.00
N VAL A 74 -13.48 -5.75 1.80
CA VAL A 74 -14.62 -5.80 0.89
C VAL A 74 -15.09 -7.24 0.76
N ARG A 75 -16.39 -7.49 0.94
CA ARG A 75 -17.00 -8.83 0.81
C ARG A 75 -18.33 -8.74 0.07
N HIS A 76 -18.48 -9.52 -0.98
CA HIS A 76 -19.73 -9.60 -1.78
C HIS A 76 -20.28 -8.24 -2.25
N GLY A 77 -19.38 -7.34 -2.67
CA GLY A 77 -19.76 -5.99 -3.13
C GLY A 77 -20.18 -5.04 -2.01
N GLU A 78 -19.83 -5.36 -0.76
CA GLU A 78 -20.10 -4.52 0.41
C GLU A 78 -18.81 -4.22 1.16
N ALA A 79 -18.67 -3.00 1.70
CA ALA A 79 -17.56 -2.56 2.54
C ALA A 79 -18.03 -1.73 3.72
N ARG A 80 -17.32 -1.83 4.83
CA ARG A 80 -17.43 -0.90 5.96
C ARG A 80 -16.11 -0.18 6.12
N ILE A 81 -16.17 1.14 6.23
CA ILE A 81 -14.98 1.95 6.39
C ILE A 81 -14.60 2.02 7.86
N THR A 82 -13.36 1.69 8.18
CA THR A 82 -12.90 1.59 9.58
C THR A 82 -13.04 2.92 10.34
N ASN A 83 -12.72 4.04 9.68
CA ASN A 83 -12.66 5.37 10.30
C ASN A 83 -13.82 6.30 9.92
N LEU A 84 -14.86 5.78 9.28
CA LEU A 84 -16.08 6.51 8.92
C LEU A 84 -17.30 5.63 9.20
N PRO A 85 -18.44 6.21 9.57
CA PRO A 85 -19.65 5.44 9.85
C PRO A 85 -20.35 4.96 8.55
N TRP A 86 -19.57 4.73 7.48
CA TRP A 86 -20.11 4.41 6.17
C TRP A 86 -20.19 2.91 5.92
N SER A 87 -21.33 2.48 5.43
CA SER A 87 -21.54 1.15 4.88
C SER A 87 -21.84 1.31 3.39
N LEU A 88 -20.98 0.74 2.55
CA LEU A 88 -21.01 0.89 1.11
C LEU A 88 -21.56 -0.38 0.46
N LYS A 89 -22.37 -0.23 -0.57
CA LYS A 89 -22.86 -1.31 -1.42
C LYS A 89 -22.76 -0.92 -2.88
N GLU A 90 -22.15 -1.74 -3.70
CA GLU A 90 -21.98 -1.50 -5.14
C GLU A 90 -23.30 -1.16 -5.83
N LYS A 91 -24.40 -1.86 -5.48
CA LYS A 91 -25.75 -1.62 -6.04
C LYS A 91 -26.25 -0.21 -5.74
N ASP A 92 -26.07 0.27 -4.51
CA ASP A 92 -26.55 1.58 -4.11
C ASP A 92 -25.72 2.69 -4.76
N LEU A 93 -24.41 2.46 -4.89
CA LEU A 93 -23.50 3.37 -5.60
C LEU A 93 -23.81 3.45 -7.10
N CYS A 94 -24.11 2.32 -7.76
CA CYS A 94 -24.56 2.29 -9.15
C CYS A 94 -25.88 3.05 -9.31
N ALA A 95 -26.85 2.83 -8.42
CA ALA A 95 -28.15 3.53 -8.48
C ALA A 95 -28.00 5.05 -8.30
N ALA A 96 -27.11 5.49 -7.40
CA ALA A 96 -26.87 6.91 -7.15
C ALA A 96 -26.12 7.63 -8.29
N THR A 97 -25.32 6.90 -9.07
CA THR A 97 -24.42 7.47 -10.07
C THR A 97 -24.86 7.26 -11.51
N GLY A 98 -25.76 6.29 -11.77
CA GLY A 98 -26.13 5.86 -13.12
C GLY A 98 -25.07 4.98 -13.80
N LEU A 99 -24.01 4.57 -13.09
CA LEU A 99 -23.01 3.62 -13.60
C LEU A 99 -23.65 2.25 -13.81
N LYS A 100 -23.28 1.58 -14.90
CA LYS A 100 -23.69 0.19 -15.17
C LYS A 100 -23.01 -0.80 -14.27
N HIS A 101 -21.72 -0.57 -14.02
CA HIS A 101 -20.89 -1.42 -13.17
C HIS A 101 -19.99 -0.54 -12.31
N LEU A 102 -19.96 -0.80 -11.01
CA LEU A 102 -19.02 -0.23 -10.06
C LEU A 102 -18.56 -1.35 -9.15
N GLU A 103 -17.26 -1.49 -9.00
CA GLU A 103 -16.64 -2.49 -8.12
C GLU A 103 -15.95 -1.79 -6.94
N LEU A 104 -16.15 -2.33 -5.75
CA LEU A 104 -15.41 -1.98 -4.54
C LEU A 104 -14.28 -2.97 -4.35
N ILE A 105 -13.05 -2.50 -4.14
CA ILE A 105 -11.88 -3.34 -3.92
C ILE A 105 -11.08 -2.78 -2.74
N ASN A 106 -10.53 -3.68 -1.91
CA ASN A 106 -9.58 -3.28 -0.88
C ASN A 106 -8.41 -2.48 -1.47
N ASP A 107 -7.92 -1.48 -0.75
CA ASP A 107 -6.89 -0.53 -1.18
C ASP A 107 -5.56 -1.19 -1.60
N PHE A 108 -5.14 -2.30 -0.98
CA PHE A 108 -4.00 -3.11 -1.44
C PHE A 108 -4.37 -4.07 -2.57
N GLY A 109 -5.55 -4.66 -2.51
CA GLY A 109 -6.06 -5.54 -3.57
C GLY A 109 -6.13 -4.83 -4.92
N VAL A 110 -6.56 -3.57 -4.95
CA VAL A 110 -6.68 -2.80 -6.20
C VAL A 110 -5.33 -2.56 -6.88
N LEU A 111 -4.24 -2.44 -6.12
CA LEU A 111 -2.89 -2.19 -6.66
C LEU A 111 -2.50 -3.23 -7.71
N ILE A 112 -2.89 -4.48 -7.50
CA ILE A 112 -2.61 -5.61 -8.39
C ILE A 112 -3.00 -5.31 -9.85
N TYR A 113 -4.04 -4.53 -10.07
CA TYR A 113 -4.51 -4.21 -11.42
C TYR A 113 -3.69 -3.11 -12.11
N GLY A 114 -3.04 -2.24 -11.33
CA GLY A 114 -2.22 -1.15 -11.85
C GLY A 114 -0.74 -1.48 -11.98
N LEU A 115 -0.18 -2.30 -11.08
CA LEU A 115 1.26 -2.56 -10.98
C LEU A 115 1.94 -2.93 -12.31
N PRO A 116 1.35 -3.81 -13.18
CA PRO A 116 1.97 -4.15 -14.45
C PRO A 116 2.03 -3.01 -15.48
N PHE A 117 1.31 -1.92 -15.23
CA PHE A 117 1.17 -0.78 -16.14
C PHE A 117 1.86 0.49 -15.65
N LEU A 118 2.55 0.42 -14.51
CA LEU A 118 3.29 1.56 -13.97
C LEU A 118 4.47 1.91 -14.86
N ASN A 119 4.66 3.20 -15.10
CA ASN A 119 5.81 3.72 -15.82
C ASN A 119 6.95 4.14 -14.86
N ASP A 120 8.09 4.56 -15.44
CA ASP A 120 9.30 4.93 -14.70
C ASP A 120 9.13 6.14 -13.75
N SER A 121 8.08 6.96 -13.92
CA SER A 121 7.77 8.04 -12.99
C SER A 121 6.96 7.57 -11.76
N GLN A 122 6.39 6.38 -11.82
CA GLN A 122 5.50 5.82 -10.80
C GLN A 122 6.17 4.72 -9.99
N GLN A 123 7.20 4.09 -10.53
CA GLN A 123 7.94 3.02 -9.86
C GLN A 123 9.44 3.11 -10.13
N VAL A 124 10.21 2.51 -9.20
CA VAL A 124 11.67 2.47 -9.29
C VAL A 124 12.16 1.06 -9.01
N ALA A 125 13.11 0.57 -9.81
CA ALA A 125 13.72 -0.72 -9.59
C ALA A 125 14.59 -0.72 -8.31
N LEU A 126 14.33 -1.70 -7.44
CA LEU A 126 15.20 -2.06 -6.32
C LEU A 126 16.15 -3.19 -6.72
N GLN A 127 15.64 -4.14 -7.50
CA GLN A 127 16.39 -5.25 -8.07
C GLN A 127 15.82 -5.60 -9.45
N LEU A 128 16.69 -5.65 -10.46
CA LEU A 128 16.37 -6.17 -11.78
C LEU A 128 17.38 -7.26 -12.13
N PRO A 129 16.97 -8.51 -12.30
CA PRO A 129 17.85 -9.58 -12.73
C PRO A 129 18.23 -9.44 -14.21
N GLN A 130 19.42 -9.89 -14.56
CA GLN A 130 19.89 -9.87 -15.96
C GLN A 130 19.11 -10.84 -16.87
N GLN A 131 18.61 -11.94 -16.30
CA GLN A 131 17.72 -12.88 -16.96
C GLN A 131 16.40 -12.88 -16.18
N HIS A 132 15.35 -12.35 -16.74
CA HIS A 132 14.02 -12.40 -16.14
C HIS A 132 13.50 -13.85 -16.20
N LEU A 133 13.06 -14.36 -15.06
CA LEU A 133 12.05 -15.40 -15.06
C LEU A 133 10.89 -14.84 -15.90
N SER A 134 10.40 -15.60 -16.88
CA SER A 134 9.39 -15.14 -17.84
C SER A 134 8.32 -14.30 -17.11
N GLY A 135 8.14 -13.04 -17.51
CA GLY A 135 7.28 -12.05 -16.83
C GLY A 135 5.78 -12.39 -16.79
N GLN A 136 5.42 -13.64 -17.06
CA GLN A 136 4.07 -14.19 -16.96
C GLN A 136 4.00 -15.10 -15.75
N GLY A 137 3.56 -14.57 -14.63
CA GLY A 137 3.40 -15.36 -13.41
C GLY A 137 2.71 -14.53 -12.31
N PRO A 138 2.49 -15.14 -11.14
CA PRO A 138 1.97 -14.44 -10.00
C PRO A 138 2.80 -13.19 -9.67
N ILE A 139 2.13 -12.15 -9.26
CA ILE A 139 2.73 -10.91 -8.74
C ILE A 139 2.33 -10.74 -7.28
N ALA A 140 3.12 -10.00 -6.52
CA ALA A 140 2.77 -9.67 -5.15
C ALA A 140 3.12 -8.22 -4.83
N VAL A 141 2.42 -7.65 -3.86
CA VAL A 141 2.72 -6.34 -3.29
C VAL A 141 2.63 -6.41 -1.78
N LEU A 142 3.56 -5.74 -1.12
CA LEU A 142 3.46 -5.41 0.29
C LEU A 142 3.79 -3.93 0.48
N GLY A 143 3.20 -3.30 1.49
CA GLY A 143 3.45 -1.87 1.67
C GLY A 143 3.25 -1.42 3.09
N ALA A 144 4.27 -0.79 3.63
CA ALA A 144 4.25 -0.13 4.92
C ALA A 144 3.59 1.25 4.77
N GLY A 145 2.43 1.39 5.39
CA GLY A 145 1.73 2.65 5.63
C GLY A 145 1.59 2.85 7.14
N THR A 146 0.42 3.26 7.62
CA THR A 146 0.07 3.19 9.06
C THR A 146 0.17 1.75 9.54
N GLY A 147 -0.33 0.79 8.73
CA GLY A 147 -0.19 -0.64 8.91
C GLY A 147 0.70 -1.28 7.83
N LEU A 148 0.58 -2.61 7.66
CA LEU A 148 1.27 -3.40 6.65
C LEU A 148 0.25 -4.12 5.77
N GLY A 149 -0.05 -3.54 4.61
CA GLY A 149 -0.93 -4.15 3.62
C GLY A 149 -0.20 -5.14 2.72
N MET A 150 -0.91 -6.15 2.24
CA MET A 150 -0.42 -7.16 1.32
C MET A 150 -1.50 -7.59 0.34
N ALA A 151 -1.10 -7.89 -0.90
CA ALA A 151 -1.96 -8.54 -1.88
C ALA A 151 -1.13 -9.33 -2.87
N ARG A 152 -1.79 -10.26 -3.57
CA ARG A 152 -1.20 -11.02 -4.67
C ARG A 152 -2.11 -10.98 -5.90
N GLY A 153 -1.50 -11.10 -7.07
CA GLY A 153 -2.18 -11.17 -8.35
C GLY A 153 -1.88 -12.49 -9.05
N LEU A 154 -2.94 -13.15 -9.50
CA LEU A 154 -2.83 -14.35 -10.31
C LEU A 154 -3.24 -14.05 -11.74
N PRO A 155 -2.35 -14.20 -12.73
CA PRO A 155 -2.73 -14.12 -14.14
C PRO A 155 -3.63 -15.29 -14.51
N THR A 156 -4.74 -14.99 -15.17
CA THR A 156 -5.67 -15.99 -15.72
C THR A 156 -5.91 -15.72 -17.20
N LYS A 157 -6.61 -16.60 -17.88
CA LYS A 157 -7.01 -16.38 -19.29
C LYS A 157 -7.94 -15.15 -19.45
N ASP A 158 -8.67 -14.79 -18.40
CA ASP A 158 -9.62 -13.69 -18.40
C ASP A 158 -9.04 -12.40 -17.77
N GLY A 159 -7.70 -12.35 -17.58
CA GLY A 159 -6.98 -11.22 -17.01
C GLY A 159 -6.39 -11.50 -15.63
N MET A 160 -6.00 -10.44 -14.92
CA MET A 160 -5.44 -10.52 -13.57
C MET A 160 -6.55 -10.67 -12.53
N VAL A 161 -6.37 -11.57 -11.57
CA VAL A 161 -7.24 -11.71 -10.38
C VAL A 161 -6.48 -11.27 -9.15
N ALA A 162 -6.97 -10.25 -8.45
CA ALA A 162 -6.41 -9.77 -7.20
C ALA A 162 -6.94 -10.57 -6.01
N LEU A 163 -6.05 -10.96 -5.11
CA LEU A 163 -6.35 -11.64 -3.86
C LEU A 163 -5.76 -10.83 -2.70
N PRO A 164 -6.56 -10.05 -1.98
CA PRO A 164 -6.11 -9.33 -0.80
C PRO A 164 -5.68 -10.28 0.31
N SER A 165 -4.82 -9.82 1.21
CA SER A 165 -4.27 -10.62 2.30
C SER A 165 -4.13 -9.80 3.57
N GLU A 166 -4.48 -10.38 4.70
CA GLU A 166 -4.20 -9.86 6.04
C GLU A 166 -2.86 -10.38 6.60
N GLY A 167 -1.92 -10.72 5.71
CA GLY A 167 -0.61 -11.26 6.06
C GLY A 167 0.26 -10.36 6.92
N GLY A 168 -0.02 -9.06 6.99
CA GLY A 168 0.60 -8.12 7.94
C GLY A 168 0.35 -8.48 9.40
N HIS A 169 -0.78 -9.13 9.68
CA HIS A 169 -1.16 -9.57 11.04
C HIS A 169 -0.57 -10.93 11.45
N ARG A 170 0.24 -11.60 10.59
CA ARG A 170 0.98 -12.79 11.00
C ARG A 170 2.00 -12.47 12.10
N GLU A 171 2.49 -13.52 12.79
CA GLU A 171 3.53 -13.35 13.82
C GLU A 171 4.79 -12.69 13.25
N PHE A 172 5.39 -11.78 14.02
CA PHE A 172 6.76 -11.35 13.80
C PHE A 172 7.71 -12.47 14.18
N ALA A 173 8.57 -12.89 13.27
CA ALA A 173 9.56 -13.94 13.49
C ALA A 173 10.97 -13.32 13.64
N PRO A 174 11.49 -13.13 14.85
CA PRO A 174 12.83 -12.60 15.10
C PRO A 174 13.90 -13.48 14.46
N ARG A 175 14.89 -12.87 13.78
CA ARG A 175 15.99 -13.56 13.07
C ARG A 175 17.31 -13.46 13.80
N SER A 176 17.39 -12.61 14.83
CA SER A 176 18.59 -12.36 15.62
C SER A 176 18.21 -12.12 17.07
N GLU A 177 19.23 -12.15 17.96
CA GLU A 177 19.06 -11.81 19.37
C GLU A 177 18.51 -10.38 19.55
N CYS A 178 18.98 -9.42 18.76
CA CYS A 178 18.50 -8.05 18.78
C CYS A 178 17.01 -7.95 18.41
N GLU A 179 16.56 -8.67 17.38
CA GLU A 179 15.14 -8.71 17.02
C GLU A 179 14.28 -9.45 18.06
N TRP A 180 14.83 -10.45 18.74
CA TRP A 180 14.18 -11.12 19.85
C TRP A 180 13.99 -10.17 21.03
N GLN A 181 15.01 -9.42 21.39
CA GLN A 181 14.91 -8.40 22.46
C GLN A 181 13.88 -7.32 22.10
N LEU A 182 13.87 -6.84 20.87
CA LEU A 182 12.82 -5.92 20.37
C LEU A 182 11.44 -6.53 20.51
N CYS A 183 11.25 -7.80 20.12
CA CYS A 183 9.97 -8.50 20.20
C CYS A 183 9.46 -8.58 21.64
N GLU A 184 10.30 -9.03 22.57
CA GLU A 184 9.91 -9.16 23.98
C GLU A 184 9.63 -7.79 24.61
N TRP A 185 10.45 -6.79 24.29
CA TRP A 185 10.22 -5.42 24.75
C TRP A 185 8.91 -4.85 24.25
N LEU A 186 8.59 -5.01 22.96
CA LEU A 186 7.34 -4.52 22.38
C LEU A 186 6.12 -5.23 22.94
N LYS A 187 6.19 -6.54 23.19
CA LYS A 187 5.11 -7.29 23.84
C LYS A 187 4.82 -6.74 25.22
N ALA A 188 5.88 -6.50 26.02
CA ALA A 188 5.74 -5.93 27.36
C ALA A 188 5.23 -4.48 27.33
N ASP A 189 5.79 -3.65 26.47
CA ASP A 189 5.46 -2.22 26.37
C ASP A 189 4.04 -1.98 25.86
N LEU A 190 3.58 -2.74 24.87
CA LEU A 190 2.24 -2.64 24.29
C LEU A 190 1.21 -3.56 24.98
N GLN A 191 1.62 -4.30 25.99
CA GLN A 191 0.78 -5.27 26.74
C GLN A 191 0.11 -6.30 25.81
N LEU A 192 0.90 -6.89 24.90
CA LEU A 192 0.44 -7.84 23.89
C LEU A 192 0.87 -9.26 24.24
N GLU A 193 -0.02 -10.24 24.06
CA GLU A 193 0.33 -11.65 24.15
C GLU A 193 1.20 -12.10 22.97
N ARG A 194 0.96 -11.53 21.79
CA ARG A 194 1.70 -11.79 20.55
C ARG A 194 2.06 -10.51 19.83
N LEU A 195 3.12 -10.54 19.03
CA LEU A 195 3.54 -9.41 18.22
C LEU A 195 3.28 -9.71 16.74
N SER A 196 2.42 -8.93 16.09
CA SER A 196 2.23 -9.04 14.63
C SER A 196 3.39 -8.41 13.86
N LEU A 197 3.64 -8.90 12.66
CA LEU A 197 4.64 -8.36 11.74
C LEU A 197 4.44 -6.85 11.51
N GLU A 198 3.20 -6.40 11.38
CA GLU A 198 2.82 -4.99 11.19
C GLU A 198 3.32 -4.09 12.34
N ARG A 199 3.36 -4.58 13.59
CA ARG A 199 3.85 -3.80 14.72
C ARG A 199 5.34 -3.46 14.62
N VAL A 200 6.06 -4.17 13.75
CA VAL A 200 7.49 -3.90 13.45
C VAL A 200 7.63 -3.31 12.05
N VAL A 201 6.99 -3.91 11.04
CA VAL A 201 7.11 -3.52 9.64
C VAL A 201 5.90 -2.68 9.22
N SER A 202 5.93 -1.43 9.60
CA SER A 202 4.97 -0.39 9.16
C SER A 202 5.57 0.99 9.46
N GLY A 203 4.92 2.07 9.07
CA GLY A 203 5.31 3.42 9.52
C GLY A 203 5.25 3.55 11.04
N THR A 204 4.14 3.08 11.66
CA THR A 204 4.02 2.97 13.12
C THR A 204 5.11 2.07 13.70
N GLY A 205 5.42 0.96 13.03
CA GLY A 205 6.49 0.03 13.41
C GLY A 205 7.88 0.68 13.45
N LEU A 206 8.21 1.56 12.51
CA LEU A 206 9.45 2.34 12.56
C LEU A 206 9.53 3.19 13.84
N GLY A 207 8.41 3.81 14.25
CA GLY A 207 8.33 4.52 15.52
C GLY A 207 8.56 3.60 16.74
N HIS A 208 7.99 2.40 16.73
CA HIS A 208 8.22 1.41 17.79
C HIS A 208 9.69 0.97 17.86
N VAL A 209 10.34 0.71 16.73
CA VAL A 209 11.76 0.34 16.67
C VAL A 209 12.64 1.50 17.15
N ALA A 210 12.33 2.74 16.75
CA ALA A 210 13.04 3.93 17.21
C ALA A 210 12.90 4.12 18.73
N ARG A 211 11.68 3.99 19.28
CA ARG A 211 11.45 4.05 20.73
C ARG A 211 12.26 3.00 21.49
N TRP A 212 12.20 1.75 21.04
CA TRP A 212 12.98 0.67 21.67
C TRP A 212 14.47 1.00 21.68
N ARG A 213 15.02 1.48 20.56
CA ARG A 213 16.45 1.80 20.49
C ARG A 213 16.82 2.98 21.38
N LEU A 214 15.95 3.97 21.49
CA LEU A 214 16.13 5.13 22.38
C LEU A 214 16.03 4.79 23.88
N GLN A 215 15.55 3.61 24.27
CA GLN A 215 15.53 3.15 25.66
C GLN A 215 16.88 2.56 26.14
N HIS A 216 17.81 2.29 25.23
CA HIS A 216 19.13 1.77 25.60
C HIS A 216 19.97 2.84 26.30
N SER A 217 20.87 2.40 27.20
CA SER A 217 21.68 3.30 28.04
C SER A 217 22.64 4.19 27.25
N ASP A 218 23.08 3.77 26.07
CA ASP A 218 23.91 4.56 25.17
C ASP A 218 23.12 5.69 24.45
N ALA A 219 21.80 5.71 24.58
CA ALA A 219 20.92 6.77 24.12
C ALA A 219 20.47 7.72 25.27
N ASP A 220 21.09 7.62 26.46
CA ASP A 220 20.77 8.52 27.56
C ASP A 220 21.06 9.98 27.19
N GLY A 221 20.05 10.85 27.40
CA GLY A 221 20.13 12.26 27.02
C GLY A 221 19.87 12.55 25.52
N HIS A 222 19.46 11.56 24.74
CA HIS A 222 19.11 11.78 23.33
C HIS A 222 17.90 12.72 23.19
N PRO A 223 17.96 13.74 22.27
CA PRO A 223 16.91 14.76 22.16
C PRO A 223 15.52 14.23 21.87
N LEU A 224 15.38 13.07 21.19
CA LEU A 224 14.11 12.47 20.85
C LEU A 224 13.59 11.46 21.90
N ARG A 225 14.30 11.23 23.01
CA ARG A 225 13.89 10.24 24.00
C ARG A 225 12.56 10.59 24.67
N ASP A 226 12.46 11.79 25.22
CA ASP A 226 11.22 12.23 25.89
C ASP A 226 10.03 12.28 24.92
N LEU A 227 10.30 12.69 23.69
CA LEU A 227 9.31 12.71 22.62
C LEU A 227 8.85 11.29 22.25
N ALA A 228 9.77 10.33 22.18
CA ALA A 228 9.46 8.94 21.93
C ALA A 228 8.59 8.31 23.03
N ASP A 229 8.82 8.69 24.27
CA ASP A 229 7.99 8.25 25.41
C ASP A 229 6.59 8.88 25.37
N ALA A 230 6.50 10.17 25.02
CA ALA A 230 5.21 10.84 24.82
C ALA A 230 4.42 10.23 23.65
N TRP A 231 5.09 9.89 22.57
CA TRP A 231 4.47 9.25 21.38
C TRP A 231 3.85 7.89 21.70
N ARG A 232 4.35 7.15 22.68
CA ARG A 232 3.77 5.88 23.14
C ARG A 232 2.28 5.98 23.43
N HIS A 233 1.84 7.07 24.06
CA HIS A 233 0.46 7.27 24.47
C HIS A 233 -0.43 7.82 23.33
N GLY A 234 0.18 8.37 22.27
CA GLY A 234 -0.51 8.94 21.12
C GLY A 234 -0.51 8.05 19.86
N ALA A 235 0.07 6.86 19.92
CA ALA A 235 0.16 5.96 18.76
C ALA A 235 -1.20 5.48 18.23
N ASP A 236 -2.22 5.46 19.08
CA ASP A 236 -3.60 5.08 18.74
C ASP A 236 -4.54 6.32 18.61
N ASP A 237 -4.07 7.49 18.99
CA ASP A 237 -4.81 8.75 18.85
C ASP A 237 -4.17 9.57 17.74
N HIS A 238 -4.91 9.81 16.65
CA HIS A 238 -4.48 10.58 15.48
C HIS A 238 -4.29 12.08 15.79
N SER A 239 -3.82 12.42 17.00
CA SER A 239 -3.47 13.79 17.36
C SER A 239 -2.21 14.22 16.60
N ASP A 240 -2.36 15.21 15.76
CA ASP A 240 -1.47 15.73 14.71
C ASP A 240 -0.09 16.26 15.16
N HIS A 241 0.42 15.94 16.33
CA HIS A 241 1.53 16.72 16.87
C HIS A 241 2.89 16.02 16.99
N LEU A 242 2.96 14.68 16.87
CA LEU A 242 4.24 13.97 17.04
C LEU A 242 4.36 12.80 16.03
N ASP A 243 4.97 13.07 14.88
CA ASP A 243 5.33 12.03 13.89
C ASP A 243 6.74 11.47 14.20
N LEU A 244 6.83 10.66 15.27
CA LEU A 244 8.10 10.01 15.64
C LEU A 244 8.73 9.22 14.49
N PRO A 245 7.99 8.41 13.70
CA PRO A 245 8.54 7.74 12.52
C PRO A 245 9.24 8.70 11.53
N ALA A 246 8.64 9.85 11.25
CA ALA A 246 9.23 10.84 10.36
C ALA A 246 10.48 11.49 10.97
N LEU A 247 10.42 11.87 12.26
CA LEU A 247 11.55 12.47 12.97
C LEU A 247 12.72 11.49 13.10
N ALA A 248 12.45 10.22 13.41
CA ALA A 248 13.49 9.18 13.48
C ALA A 248 14.13 8.94 12.11
N SER A 249 13.35 8.90 11.05
CA SER A 249 13.86 8.78 9.68
C SER A 249 14.71 9.99 9.27
N GLN A 250 14.28 11.19 9.62
CA GLN A 250 15.02 12.43 9.35
C GLN A 250 16.35 12.44 10.09
N ALA A 251 16.35 12.21 11.42
CA ALA A 251 17.56 12.21 12.23
C ALA A 251 18.55 11.14 11.74
N ALA A 252 18.09 9.95 11.38
CA ALA A 252 18.93 8.92 10.78
C ALA A 252 19.59 9.39 9.47
N SER A 253 18.85 10.13 8.63
CA SER A 253 19.39 10.69 7.38
C SER A 253 20.40 11.82 7.61
N GLU A 254 20.28 12.53 8.72
CA GLU A 254 21.18 13.60 9.15
C GLU A 254 22.45 13.08 9.89
N GLY A 255 22.57 11.77 10.07
CA GLY A 255 23.77 11.12 10.60
C GLY A 255 23.66 10.69 12.06
N ASP A 256 22.49 10.72 12.67
CA ASP A 256 22.27 10.19 14.01
C ASP A 256 22.47 8.67 14.03
N SER A 257 23.51 8.21 14.72
CA SER A 257 23.91 6.80 14.73
C SER A 257 22.89 5.89 15.40
N ILE A 258 22.22 6.34 16.45
CA ILE A 258 21.23 5.58 17.20
C ILE A 258 20.01 5.31 16.33
N LEU A 259 19.54 6.35 15.64
CA LEU A 259 18.37 6.22 14.76
C LEU A 259 18.72 5.59 13.40
N GLN A 260 19.97 5.66 12.96
CA GLN A 260 20.46 4.83 11.84
C GLN A 260 20.37 3.34 12.16
N GLU A 261 20.76 2.90 13.37
CA GLU A 261 20.62 1.51 13.82
C GLU A 261 19.15 1.09 13.87
N ALA A 262 18.26 1.93 14.40
CA ALA A 262 16.83 1.68 14.40
C ALA A 262 16.27 1.52 12.97
N LEU A 263 16.65 2.42 12.06
CA LEU A 263 16.21 2.37 10.66
C LEU A 263 16.75 1.12 9.94
N GLN A 264 18.02 0.73 10.20
CA GLN A 264 18.62 -0.48 9.63
C GLN A 264 17.90 -1.75 10.11
N LEU A 265 17.54 -1.82 11.39
CA LEU A 265 16.78 -2.94 11.95
C LEU A 265 15.39 -3.04 11.29
N TRP A 266 14.71 -1.91 11.17
CA TRP A 266 13.42 -1.84 10.49
C TRP A 266 13.51 -2.26 9.01
N LEU A 267 14.50 -1.76 8.26
CA LEU A 267 14.74 -2.11 6.86
C LEU A 267 15.07 -3.61 6.69
N ALA A 268 15.85 -4.18 7.60
CA ALA A 268 16.16 -5.61 7.58
C ALA A 268 14.91 -6.47 7.84
N ALA A 269 14.07 -6.08 8.80
CA ALA A 269 12.80 -6.76 9.05
C ALA A 269 11.85 -6.64 7.84
N TYR A 270 11.78 -5.47 7.21
CA TYR A 270 10.96 -5.24 6.02
C TYR A 270 11.45 -6.06 4.82
N GLY A 271 12.76 -6.08 4.55
CA GLY A 271 13.35 -6.91 3.50
C GLY A 271 13.07 -8.39 3.72
N SER A 272 13.20 -8.86 4.96
CA SER A 272 12.85 -10.26 5.28
C SER A 272 11.38 -10.57 5.03
N ALA A 273 10.46 -9.70 5.45
CA ALA A 273 9.03 -9.87 5.20
C ALA A 273 8.71 -9.90 3.70
N ALA A 274 9.37 -9.06 2.91
CA ALA A 274 9.27 -9.07 1.46
C ALA A 274 9.74 -10.40 0.84
N GLY A 275 10.87 -10.94 1.34
CA GLY A 275 11.39 -12.24 0.92
C GLY A 275 10.47 -13.41 1.29
N ASP A 276 9.85 -13.37 2.47
CA ASP A 276 8.87 -14.37 2.89
C ASP A 276 7.62 -14.35 2.02
N LEU A 277 7.11 -13.16 1.69
CA LEU A 277 5.97 -13.02 0.76
C LEU A 277 6.34 -13.55 -0.63
N ALA A 278 7.54 -13.21 -1.13
CA ALA A 278 8.00 -13.68 -2.43
C ALA A 278 8.09 -15.19 -2.53
N LEU A 279 8.52 -15.86 -1.46
CA LEU A 279 8.55 -17.32 -1.38
C LEU A 279 7.15 -17.93 -1.25
N GLN A 280 6.30 -17.35 -0.42
CA GLN A 280 4.94 -17.83 -0.20
C GLN A 280 4.11 -17.79 -1.48
N GLU A 281 4.23 -16.71 -2.26
CA GLU A 281 3.42 -16.50 -3.46
C GLU A 281 4.12 -16.97 -4.74
N LEU A 282 5.42 -17.32 -4.69
CA LEU A 282 6.24 -17.63 -5.87
C LEU A 282 6.03 -16.60 -6.99
N CYS A 283 6.10 -15.32 -6.64
CA CYS A 283 5.70 -14.19 -7.48
C CYS A 283 6.73 -13.92 -8.60
N VAL A 284 6.89 -14.88 -9.52
CA VAL A 284 7.82 -14.78 -10.65
C VAL A 284 7.54 -13.63 -11.61
N GLY A 285 6.33 -13.09 -11.60
CA GLY A 285 5.95 -11.88 -12.33
C GLY A 285 6.48 -10.59 -11.70
N GLY A 286 6.92 -10.62 -10.44
CA GLY A 286 7.52 -9.50 -9.72
C GLY A 286 6.93 -9.27 -8.34
N LEU A 287 7.73 -8.59 -7.51
CA LEU A 287 7.34 -8.10 -6.19
C LEU A 287 7.38 -6.58 -6.17
N TRP A 288 6.33 -5.95 -5.66
CA TRP A 288 6.29 -4.51 -5.46
C TRP A 288 6.30 -4.17 -3.97
N VAL A 289 7.11 -3.17 -3.62
CA VAL A 289 7.14 -2.55 -2.31
C VAL A 289 6.42 -1.21 -2.42
N GLY A 290 5.27 -1.08 -1.77
CA GLY A 290 4.40 0.10 -1.85
C GLY A 290 4.13 0.73 -0.48
N GLY A 291 3.00 1.44 -0.40
CA GLY A 291 2.59 2.15 0.80
C GLY A 291 3.27 3.50 1.00
N GLY A 292 2.77 4.28 1.96
CA GLY A 292 3.22 5.65 2.18
C GLY A 292 4.69 5.82 2.58
N THR A 293 5.36 4.74 3.01
CA THR A 293 6.78 4.76 3.37
C THR A 293 7.71 4.48 2.19
N ALA A 294 7.24 3.86 1.10
CA ALA A 294 8.12 3.40 0.02
C ALA A 294 8.91 4.53 -0.64
N ALA A 295 8.23 5.62 -1.03
CA ALA A 295 8.89 6.78 -1.61
C ALA A 295 9.81 7.49 -0.60
N LYS A 296 9.38 7.61 0.67
CA LYS A 296 10.14 8.26 1.75
C LYS A 296 11.42 7.49 2.09
N GLN A 297 11.39 6.16 2.02
CA GLN A 297 12.49 5.27 2.39
C GLN A 297 13.19 4.65 1.17
N LEU A 298 13.05 5.25 -0.02
CA LEU A 298 13.58 4.69 -1.25
C LEU A 298 15.07 4.37 -1.18
N GLN A 299 15.87 5.25 -0.56
CA GLN A 299 17.30 5.01 -0.39
C GLN A 299 17.55 3.79 0.52
N GLY A 300 16.82 3.65 1.60
CA GLY A 300 16.89 2.49 2.50
C GLY A 300 16.45 1.20 1.82
N LEU A 301 15.38 1.21 1.02
CA LEU A 301 14.93 0.06 0.24
C LEU A 301 15.95 -0.39 -0.82
N ARG A 302 16.75 0.53 -1.34
CA ARG A 302 17.88 0.22 -2.25
C ARG A 302 19.14 -0.25 -1.54
N SER A 303 19.19 -0.15 -0.21
CA SER A 303 20.38 -0.53 0.56
C SER A 303 20.61 -2.04 0.58
N SER A 304 21.85 -2.42 0.86
CA SER A 304 22.21 -3.81 1.12
C SER A 304 21.43 -4.39 2.32
N THR A 305 21.11 -3.57 3.33
CA THR A 305 20.33 -3.99 4.51
C THR A 305 18.98 -4.60 4.14
N PHE A 306 18.21 -3.93 3.29
CA PHE A 306 16.94 -4.44 2.81
C PHE A 306 17.11 -5.63 1.84
N LEU A 307 17.96 -5.46 0.82
CA LEU A 307 18.10 -6.45 -0.26
C LEU A 307 18.74 -7.76 0.22
N GLU A 308 19.73 -7.71 1.11
CA GLU A 308 20.31 -8.92 1.68
C GLU A 308 19.32 -9.65 2.60
N ALA A 309 18.56 -8.91 3.42
CA ALA A 309 17.51 -9.52 4.24
C ALA A 309 16.40 -10.15 3.38
N PHE A 310 16.04 -9.53 2.25
CA PHE A 310 15.13 -10.08 1.25
C PHE A 310 15.64 -11.42 0.70
N ARG A 311 16.91 -11.47 0.30
CA ARG A 311 17.54 -12.65 -0.33
C ARG A 311 17.95 -13.72 0.66
N ASN A 312 18.09 -13.41 1.95
CA ASN A 312 18.60 -14.34 2.96
C ASN A 312 17.55 -15.38 3.36
N LYS A 313 17.24 -16.28 2.42
CA LYS A 313 16.27 -17.39 2.56
C LYS A 313 16.92 -18.75 2.27
N GLY A 314 18.15 -18.92 2.71
CA GLY A 314 18.92 -20.16 2.59
C GLY A 314 19.01 -20.64 1.13
N ARG A 315 18.63 -21.87 0.87
CA ARG A 315 18.71 -22.49 -0.49
C ARG A 315 17.86 -21.77 -1.55
N PHE A 316 16.92 -20.93 -1.16
CA PHE A 316 16.08 -20.16 -2.07
C PHE A 316 16.65 -18.80 -2.47
N ARG A 317 17.85 -18.44 -1.98
CA ARG A 317 18.54 -17.21 -2.37
C ARG A 317 18.64 -17.05 -3.89
N PRO A 318 19.07 -18.04 -4.68
CA PRO A 318 19.14 -17.89 -6.15
C PRO A 318 17.81 -17.59 -6.83
N PHE A 319 16.70 -18.12 -6.29
CA PHE A 319 15.36 -17.79 -6.76
C PHE A 319 15.02 -16.31 -6.51
N LEU A 320 15.27 -15.82 -5.29
CA LEU A 320 14.98 -14.44 -4.93
C LEU A 320 15.86 -13.43 -5.69
N GLU A 321 17.09 -13.79 -6.01
CA GLU A 321 17.99 -12.94 -6.83
C GLU A 321 17.51 -12.79 -8.28
N GLN A 322 16.65 -13.69 -8.75
CA GLN A 322 16.07 -13.65 -10.10
C GLN A 322 14.71 -12.97 -10.17
N LEU A 323 14.15 -12.52 -9.04
CA LEU A 323 12.88 -11.81 -9.03
C LEU A 323 13.06 -10.32 -9.31
N PRO A 324 12.23 -9.72 -10.17
CA PRO A 324 12.10 -8.26 -10.24
C PRO A 324 11.50 -7.75 -8.93
N VAL A 325 12.16 -6.75 -8.31
CA VAL A 325 11.65 -6.06 -7.12
C VAL A 325 11.58 -4.57 -7.40
N MET A 326 10.40 -3.99 -7.28
CA MET A 326 10.12 -2.60 -7.60
C MET A 326 9.64 -1.86 -6.35
N ALA A 327 9.97 -0.57 -6.23
CA ALA A 327 9.34 0.33 -5.28
C ALA A 327 8.30 1.18 -6.00
N VAL A 328 7.10 1.27 -5.47
CA VAL A 328 6.06 2.19 -5.94
C VAL A 328 6.30 3.55 -5.28
N ILE A 329 6.47 4.58 -6.09
CA ILE A 329 6.77 5.93 -5.63
C ILE A 329 5.64 6.93 -5.92
N ASP A 330 4.65 6.54 -6.71
CA ASP A 330 3.48 7.36 -7.01
C ASP A 330 2.49 7.33 -5.82
N PRO A 331 2.21 8.48 -5.19
CA PRO A 331 1.26 8.55 -4.07
C PRO A 331 -0.20 8.32 -4.49
N GLU A 332 -0.50 8.35 -5.79
CA GLU A 332 -1.84 8.16 -6.35
C GLU A 332 -1.99 6.80 -7.07
N VAL A 333 -1.08 5.87 -6.82
CA VAL A 333 -1.09 4.52 -7.42
C VAL A 333 -2.42 3.78 -7.18
N GLY A 334 -3.08 3.97 -6.04
CA GLY A 334 -4.40 3.40 -5.74
C GLY A 334 -5.46 3.89 -6.72
N LEU A 335 -5.48 5.19 -6.98
CA LEU A 335 -6.40 5.81 -7.94
C LEU A 335 -6.15 5.33 -9.37
N PHE A 336 -4.88 5.28 -9.80
CA PHE A 336 -4.49 4.74 -11.11
C PHE A 336 -4.88 3.27 -11.25
N SER A 337 -4.65 2.46 -10.22
CA SER A 337 -4.98 1.04 -10.21
C SER A 337 -6.50 0.79 -10.27
N ALA A 338 -7.28 1.64 -9.60
CA ALA A 338 -8.74 1.63 -9.71
C ALA A 338 -9.21 1.95 -11.15
N ALA A 339 -8.54 2.90 -11.84
CA ALA A 339 -8.83 3.18 -13.24
C ALA A 339 -8.49 1.99 -14.16
N CYS A 340 -7.36 1.31 -13.93
CA CYS A 340 -7.01 0.08 -14.65
C CYS A 340 -8.09 -0.99 -14.47
N ARG A 341 -8.58 -1.17 -13.25
CA ARG A 341 -9.65 -2.15 -13.00
C ARG A 341 -10.96 -1.77 -13.66
N ALA A 342 -11.37 -0.51 -13.58
CA ALA A 342 -12.59 -0.01 -14.24
C ALA A 342 -12.54 -0.20 -15.77
N HIS A 343 -11.37 -0.03 -16.39
CA HIS A 343 -11.14 -0.35 -17.79
C HIS A 343 -11.32 -1.85 -18.09
N MET A 344 -10.72 -2.73 -17.27
CA MET A 344 -10.85 -4.18 -17.44
C MET A 344 -12.30 -4.66 -17.33
N LEU A 345 -13.09 -4.06 -16.42
CA LEU A 345 -14.53 -4.37 -16.29
C LEU A 345 -15.30 -4.01 -17.57
N ALA A 346 -14.95 -2.92 -18.23
CA ALA A 346 -15.59 -2.51 -19.48
C ALA A 346 -15.28 -3.48 -20.64
N GLU A 347 -14.07 -4.04 -20.68
CA GLU A 347 -13.70 -5.03 -21.69
C GLU A 347 -14.40 -6.36 -21.47
N GLN A 348 -14.50 -6.82 -20.21
CA GLN A 348 -15.22 -8.05 -19.86
C GLN A 348 -16.73 -7.98 -20.18
N GLY A 349 -17.37 -6.82 -19.93
CA GLY A 349 -18.78 -6.58 -20.27
C GLY A 349 -19.08 -6.48 -21.76
N GLY A 350 -18.05 -6.14 -22.59
CA GLY A 350 -18.17 -6.06 -24.04
C GLY A 350 -18.10 -7.42 -24.78
N THR A 351 -17.68 -8.48 -24.11
CA THR A 351 -17.55 -9.84 -24.66
C THR A 351 -18.82 -10.68 -24.48
N LEU A 352 -19.84 -10.16 -23.75
CA LEU A 352 -21.09 -10.85 -23.45
C LEU A 352 -22.29 -10.31 -24.27
N THR A 353 -22.07 -9.46 -25.26
CA THR A 353 -23.05 -9.03 -26.25
C THR A 353 -22.58 -9.47 -27.65
#